data_f3865c76ea65fa55e235133fb7fb4986
#
_entry.id   f3865c76ea65fa55e235133fb7fb4986
#
_cell.length_a   1.000
_cell.length_b   1.000
_cell.length_c   1.000
_cell.angle_alpha   90.00
_cell.angle_beta   90.00
_cell.angle_gamma   90.00
#
_symmetry.space_group_name_H-M   'P 1'
#
loop_
_entity.id
_entity.type
_entity.pdbx_description
1 polymer ?
#
loop_
_entity_poly.entity_id
_entity_poly.type
_entity_poly.pdbx_seq_one_letter_code
_entity_poly.pdbx_strand_id
1 'polypeptide(L)'
;MAATPPKHFSMLREFHLADVLTLANAACGLAGVFFAMEYMTSRSPVHFFAAVALSPAALLFDWLDGRVARWRHQQSVLGRELDSLADIISFGVAPAALGFAAGLRGGWDWIALTYFVCCGVSRLARYNVTAERLSAGQDKVAYFEGTPIPTTALLTGILALAAWQERLGEQLYGGVWTVGPGDLHPLSLMFVLSGTLMISKTLHIPKL
;
A
#
# COMPACT_ATOMS: atom_id res chain seq x y z
N MET A 1 9.71 34.82 30.16
CA MET A 1 8.48 34.34 29.49
C MET A 1 8.28 32.90 29.93
N ALA A 2 7.25 32.61 30.74
CA ALA A 2 6.94 31.25 31.18
C ALA A 2 6.30 30.50 30.04
N ALA A 3 6.89 29.36 29.64
CA ALA A 3 6.32 28.47 28.64
C ALA A 3 4.99 27.93 29.18
N THR A 4 3.89 28.16 28.45
CA THR A 4 2.59 27.55 28.75
C THR A 4 2.72 26.03 28.69
N PRO A 5 2.24 25.29 29.71
CA PRO A 5 2.34 23.84 29.71
C PRO A 5 1.59 23.25 28.49
N PRO A 6 2.12 22.19 27.86
CA PRO A 6 1.47 21.56 26.72
C PRO A 6 0.09 21.04 27.15
N LYS A 7 -0.95 21.48 26.44
CA LYS A 7 -2.33 21.02 26.70
C LYS A 7 -2.45 19.55 26.25
N HIS A 8 -3.02 18.70 27.12
CA HIS A 8 -3.35 17.31 26.75
C HIS A 8 -4.13 17.26 25.42
N PHE A 9 -3.80 16.29 24.55
CA PHE A 9 -4.37 16.13 23.19
C PHE A 9 -4.04 17.26 22.20
N SER A 10 -2.92 17.95 22.33
CA SER A 10 -2.49 18.98 21.38
C SER A 10 -2.37 18.44 19.94
N MET A 11 -1.89 17.21 19.74
CA MET A 11 -1.77 16.57 18.42
C MET A 11 -3.10 16.46 17.66
N LEU A 12 -4.20 16.09 18.35
CA LEU A 12 -5.51 15.96 17.70
C LEU A 12 -6.11 17.29 17.22
N ARG A 13 -5.66 18.41 17.81
CA ARG A 13 -6.10 19.76 17.41
C ARG A 13 -5.36 20.29 16.19
N GLU A 14 -4.26 19.70 15.84
CA GLU A 14 -3.45 20.05 14.66
C GLU A 14 -3.88 19.29 13.42
N PHE A 15 -4.78 18.29 13.54
CA PHE A 15 -5.27 17.52 12.42
C PHE A 15 -6.20 18.34 11.53
N HIS A 16 -5.90 18.28 10.24
CA HIS A 16 -6.72 18.85 9.19
C HIS A 16 -7.70 17.79 8.64
N LEU A 17 -8.71 18.21 7.90
CA LEU A 17 -9.64 17.27 7.26
C LEU A 17 -8.93 16.27 6.34
N ALA A 18 -7.85 16.69 5.68
CA ALA A 18 -7.02 15.79 4.87
C ALA A 18 -6.44 14.65 5.71
N ASP A 19 -5.89 14.94 6.89
CA ASP A 19 -5.30 13.94 7.78
C ASP A 19 -6.34 12.88 8.24
N VAL A 20 -7.60 13.29 8.43
CA VAL A 20 -8.69 12.36 8.75
C VAL A 20 -8.98 11.42 7.58
N LEU A 21 -8.95 11.91 6.33
CA LEU A 21 -9.11 11.09 5.14
C LEU A 21 -7.94 10.12 4.98
N THR A 22 -6.72 10.57 5.24
CA THR A 22 -5.51 9.72 5.24
C THR A 22 -5.63 8.61 6.29
N LEU A 23 -6.13 8.91 7.50
CA LEU A 23 -6.41 7.88 8.50
C LEU A 23 -7.54 6.92 8.08
N ALA A 24 -8.54 7.39 7.32
CA ALA A 24 -9.57 6.53 6.75
C ALA A 24 -8.99 5.60 5.68
N ASN A 25 -8.02 6.06 4.85
CA ASN A 25 -7.24 5.22 3.96
C ASN A 25 -6.56 4.08 4.75
N ALA A 26 -5.79 4.41 5.78
CA ALA A 26 -5.12 3.41 6.64
C ALA A 26 -6.11 2.43 7.29
N ALA A 27 -7.27 2.93 7.75
CA ALA A 27 -8.32 2.09 8.34
C ALA A 27 -8.89 1.09 7.32
N CYS A 28 -9.09 1.49 6.06
CA CYS A 28 -9.48 0.59 4.98
C CYS A 28 -8.42 -0.51 4.76
N GLY A 29 -7.14 -0.14 4.72
CA GLY A 29 -6.05 -1.11 4.58
C GLY A 29 -6.04 -2.13 5.72
N LEU A 30 -6.11 -1.66 6.97
CA LEU A 30 -6.12 -2.52 8.15
C LEU A 30 -7.37 -3.43 8.20
N ALA A 31 -8.55 -2.89 7.88
CA ALA A 31 -9.77 -3.69 7.78
C ALA A 31 -9.65 -4.76 6.68
N GLY A 32 -8.99 -4.44 5.55
CA GLY A 32 -8.67 -5.40 4.50
C GLY A 32 -7.82 -6.57 5.02
N VAL A 33 -6.80 -6.28 5.85
CA VAL A 33 -6.00 -7.32 6.53
C VAL A 33 -6.88 -8.19 7.43
N PHE A 34 -7.75 -7.58 8.24
CA PHE A 34 -8.65 -8.34 9.13
C PHE A 34 -9.60 -9.24 8.36
N PHE A 35 -10.21 -8.75 7.27
CA PHE A 35 -11.05 -9.58 6.41
C PHE A 35 -10.26 -10.70 5.71
N ALA A 36 -9.01 -10.46 5.32
CA ALA A 36 -8.14 -11.50 4.78
C ALA A 36 -7.84 -12.59 5.84
N MET A 37 -7.60 -12.21 7.10
CA MET A 37 -7.43 -13.15 8.21
C MET A 37 -8.72 -13.92 8.50
N GLU A 38 -9.88 -13.27 8.51
CA GLU A 38 -11.17 -13.90 8.73
C GLU A 38 -11.50 -14.91 7.60
N TYR A 39 -11.15 -14.56 6.34
CA TYR A 39 -11.25 -15.50 5.22
C TYR A 39 -10.41 -16.76 5.45
N MET A 40 -9.21 -16.64 6.01
CA MET A 40 -8.33 -17.79 6.27
C MET A 40 -8.97 -18.80 7.25
N THR A 41 -9.77 -18.31 8.18
CA THR A 41 -10.44 -19.12 9.20
C THR A 41 -11.80 -19.65 8.69
N SER A 42 -12.64 -18.76 8.18
CA SER A 42 -14.01 -19.07 7.79
C SER A 42 -14.15 -19.71 6.41
N ARG A 43 -13.16 -19.48 5.52
CA ARG A 43 -13.20 -19.83 4.09
C ARG A 43 -14.41 -19.26 3.33
N SER A 44 -15.09 -18.28 3.92
CA SER A 44 -16.23 -17.62 3.30
C SER A 44 -15.76 -16.63 2.22
N PRO A 45 -16.22 -16.77 0.96
CA PRO A 45 -15.86 -15.84 -0.12
C PRO A 45 -16.25 -14.40 0.19
N VAL A 46 -17.26 -14.17 1.04
CA VAL A 46 -17.71 -12.84 1.43
C VAL A 46 -16.58 -12.05 2.08
N HIS A 47 -15.81 -12.69 2.98
CA HIS A 47 -14.69 -12.01 3.64
C HIS A 47 -13.56 -11.67 2.65
N PHE A 48 -13.28 -12.56 1.71
CA PHE A 48 -12.28 -12.28 0.68
C PHE A 48 -12.67 -11.07 -0.19
N PHE A 49 -13.91 -11.06 -0.69
CA PHE A 49 -14.41 -9.94 -1.49
C PHE A 49 -14.58 -8.65 -0.69
N ALA A 50 -14.88 -8.73 0.61
CA ALA A 50 -14.87 -7.56 1.50
C ALA A 50 -13.46 -6.97 1.59
N ALA A 51 -12.41 -7.79 1.78
CA ALA A 51 -11.03 -7.35 1.77
C ALA A 51 -10.65 -6.68 0.43
N VAL A 52 -11.04 -7.29 -0.69
CA VAL A 52 -10.84 -6.74 -2.04
C VAL A 52 -11.51 -5.38 -2.20
N ALA A 53 -12.77 -5.23 -1.77
CA ALA A 53 -13.56 -4.01 -1.92
C ALA A 53 -12.99 -2.82 -1.12
N LEU A 54 -12.23 -3.09 -0.07
CA LEU A 54 -11.55 -2.04 0.70
C LEU A 54 -10.35 -1.42 -0.04
N SER A 55 -9.75 -2.11 -1.02
CA SER A 55 -8.66 -1.54 -1.83
C SER A 55 -9.11 -0.33 -2.68
N PRO A 56 -10.18 -0.38 -3.49
CA PRO A 56 -10.67 0.81 -4.17
C PRO A 56 -11.22 1.88 -3.21
N ALA A 57 -11.73 1.50 -2.03
CA ALA A 57 -12.12 2.48 -1.01
C ALA A 57 -10.89 3.24 -0.47
N ALA A 58 -9.80 2.54 -0.18
CA ALA A 58 -8.53 3.13 0.22
C ALA A 58 -7.99 4.09 -0.86
N LEU A 59 -8.02 3.69 -2.15
CA LEU A 59 -7.65 4.56 -3.28
C LEU A 59 -8.49 5.83 -3.35
N LEU A 60 -9.77 5.73 -3.06
CA LEU A 60 -10.66 6.90 -3.05
C LEU A 60 -10.28 7.86 -1.93
N PHE A 61 -10.00 7.37 -0.73
CA PHE A 61 -9.58 8.22 0.39
C PHE A 61 -8.22 8.86 0.15
N ASP A 62 -7.22 8.14 -0.39
CA ASP A 62 -5.93 8.64 -0.81
C ASP A 62 -6.06 9.78 -1.86
N TRP A 63 -6.90 9.57 -2.87
CA TRP A 63 -7.16 10.61 -3.87
C TRP A 63 -7.84 11.85 -3.27
N LEU A 64 -8.79 11.64 -2.34
CA LEU A 64 -9.55 12.72 -1.71
C LEU A 64 -8.67 13.56 -0.79
N ASP A 65 -7.82 12.95 0.04
CA ASP A 65 -6.96 13.69 0.98
C ASP A 65 -5.95 14.57 0.24
N GLY A 66 -5.31 14.05 -0.82
CA GLY A 66 -4.44 14.84 -1.68
C GLY A 66 -5.17 15.99 -2.39
N ARG A 67 -6.45 15.81 -2.75
CA ARG A 67 -7.26 16.87 -3.37
C ARG A 67 -7.65 17.92 -2.34
N VAL A 68 -8.06 17.53 -1.14
CA VAL A 68 -8.44 18.43 -0.03
C VAL A 68 -7.24 19.22 0.46
N ALA A 69 -6.08 18.60 0.63
CA ALA A 69 -4.84 19.26 1.05
C ALA A 69 -4.42 20.37 0.05
N ARG A 70 -4.49 20.10 -1.26
CA ARG A 70 -4.23 21.09 -2.30
C ARG A 70 -5.25 22.24 -2.31
N TRP A 71 -6.53 21.92 -2.18
CA TRP A 71 -7.61 22.92 -2.21
C TRP A 71 -7.54 23.89 -1.03
N ARG A 72 -7.13 23.39 0.15
CA ARG A 72 -7.01 24.22 1.37
C ARG A 72 -5.64 24.89 1.52
N HIS A 73 -4.69 24.67 0.62
CA HIS A 73 -3.30 25.13 0.74
C HIS A 73 -2.63 24.74 2.08
N GLN A 74 -3.05 23.61 2.67
CA GLN A 74 -2.59 23.12 3.97
C GLN A 74 -1.76 21.83 3.77
N GLN A 75 -0.58 21.99 3.21
CA GLN A 75 0.39 20.89 3.14
C GLN A 75 1.29 20.96 4.38
N SER A 76 1.06 20.09 5.34
CA SER A 76 1.91 19.95 6.51
C SER A 76 2.96 18.84 6.30
N VAL A 77 4.09 18.95 7.00
CA VAL A 77 5.10 17.87 7.04
C VAL A 77 4.48 16.62 7.66
N LEU A 78 3.70 16.78 8.74
CA LEU A 78 3.00 15.69 9.41
C LEU A 78 2.02 14.97 8.46
N GLY A 79 1.22 15.72 7.69
CA GLY A 79 0.26 15.15 6.73
C GLY A 79 0.94 14.27 5.69
N ARG A 80 2.09 14.70 5.15
CA ARG A 80 2.87 13.90 4.19
C ARG A 80 3.42 12.60 4.79
N GLU A 81 3.89 12.65 6.04
CA GLU A 81 4.37 11.45 6.73
C GLU A 81 3.21 10.48 7.05
N LEU A 82 2.06 11.01 7.48
CA LEU A 82 0.83 10.22 7.69
C LEU A 82 0.37 9.55 6.40
N ASP A 83 0.36 10.27 5.29
CA ASP A 83 0.03 9.77 3.96
C ASP A 83 0.92 8.57 3.57
N SER A 84 2.24 8.72 3.70
CA SER A 84 3.18 7.63 3.42
C SER A 84 2.98 6.41 4.33
N LEU A 85 2.64 6.61 5.61
CA LEU A 85 2.36 5.52 6.55
C LEU A 85 1.03 4.83 6.23
N ALA A 86 0.00 5.60 5.86
CA ALA A 86 -1.29 5.06 5.42
C ALA A 86 -1.16 4.23 4.15
N ASP A 87 -0.42 4.75 3.17
CA ASP A 87 -0.17 4.11 1.89
C ASP A 87 0.52 2.75 2.04
N ILE A 88 1.51 2.63 2.93
CA ILE A 88 2.18 1.34 3.12
C ILE A 88 1.25 0.29 3.74
N ILE A 89 0.31 0.71 4.59
CA ILE A 89 -0.70 -0.20 5.15
C ILE A 89 -1.65 -0.66 4.05
N SER A 90 -2.21 0.27 3.28
CA SER A 90 -3.30 0.01 2.33
C SER A 90 -2.83 -0.60 1.02
N PHE A 91 -1.67 -0.19 0.52
CA PHE A 91 -1.15 -0.60 -0.79
C PHE A 91 0.10 -1.47 -0.72
N GLY A 92 0.68 -1.65 0.47
CA GLY A 92 1.77 -2.57 0.72
C GLY A 92 1.30 -3.80 1.51
N VAL A 93 0.94 -3.60 2.77
CA VAL A 93 0.62 -4.70 3.71
C VAL A 93 -0.68 -5.40 3.34
N ALA A 94 -1.76 -4.67 3.06
CA ALA A 94 -3.06 -5.27 2.77
C ALA A 94 -3.05 -6.15 1.51
N PRO A 95 -2.47 -5.74 0.35
CA PRO A 95 -2.33 -6.64 -0.81
C PRO A 95 -1.47 -7.86 -0.53
N ALA A 96 -0.38 -7.74 0.25
CA ALA A 96 0.45 -8.87 0.63
C ALA A 96 -0.31 -9.86 1.52
N ALA A 97 -1.06 -9.36 2.52
CA ALA A 97 -1.91 -10.19 3.38
C ALA A 97 -3.02 -10.89 2.59
N LEU A 98 -3.63 -10.19 1.61
CA LEU A 98 -4.64 -10.78 0.74
C LEU A 98 -4.04 -11.85 -0.17
N GLY A 99 -2.84 -11.63 -0.73
CA GLY A 99 -2.08 -12.63 -1.49
C GLY A 99 -1.80 -13.88 -0.66
N PHE A 100 -1.36 -13.70 0.58
CA PHE A 100 -1.15 -14.80 1.53
C PHE A 100 -2.45 -15.54 1.83
N ALA A 101 -3.55 -14.84 2.06
CA ALA A 101 -4.87 -15.42 2.29
C ALA A 101 -5.39 -16.17 1.05
N ALA A 102 -5.09 -15.66 -0.17
CA ALA A 102 -5.43 -16.29 -1.44
C ALA A 102 -4.71 -17.63 -1.68
N GLY A 103 -3.58 -17.87 -1.02
CA GLY A 103 -2.84 -19.13 -1.13
C GLY A 103 -1.34 -18.99 -1.36
N LEU A 104 -0.77 -17.78 -1.47
CA LEU A 104 0.68 -17.56 -1.60
C LEU A 104 1.38 -17.84 -0.27
N ARG A 105 1.58 -19.13 0.05
CA ARG A 105 2.06 -19.59 1.37
C ARG A 105 3.33 -20.40 1.30
N GLY A 106 3.88 -20.63 0.13
CA GLY A 106 5.16 -21.30 -0.06
C GLY A 106 6.30 -20.51 0.56
N GLY A 107 7.40 -21.17 0.88
CA GLY A 107 8.57 -20.51 1.48
C GLY A 107 9.10 -19.36 0.62
N TRP A 108 9.11 -19.51 -0.70
CA TRP A 108 9.51 -18.47 -1.63
C TRP A 108 8.45 -17.36 -1.77
N ASP A 109 7.15 -17.67 -1.58
CA ASP A 109 6.09 -16.66 -1.60
C ASP A 109 6.24 -15.70 -0.42
N TRP A 110 6.63 -16.20 0.76
CA TRP A 110 6.91 -15.34 1.92
C TRP A 110 7.99 -14.33 1.62
N ILE A 111 9.07 -14.77 0.97
CA ILE A 111 10.17 -13.90 0.57
C ILE A 111 9.68 -12.86 -0.45
N ALA A 112 8.89 -13.30 -1.45
CA ALA A 112 8.33 -12.43 -2.48
C ALA A 112 7.42 -11.34 -1.91
N LEU A 113 6.49 -11.71 -1.02
CA LEU A 113 5.57 -10.78 -0.36
C LEU A 113 6.30 -9.83 0.58
N THR A 114 7.28 -10.33 1.35
CA THR A 114 8.11 -9.48 2.22
C THR A 114 8.93 -8.49 1.40
N TYR A 115 9.59 -8.95 0.35
CA TYR A 115 10.34 -8.10 -0.57
C TYR A 115 9.47 -6.98 -1.15
N PHE A 116 8.26 -7.31 -1.61
CA PHE A 116 7.31 -6.35 -2.13
C PHE A 116 7.00 -5.21 -1.14
N VAL A 117 6.67 -5.56 0.12
CA VAL A 117 6.38 -4.56 1.17
C VAL A 117 7.61 -3.71 1.47
N CYS A 118 8.80 -4.33 1.60
CA CYS A 118 10.06 -3.62 1.82
C CYS A 118 10.40 -2.64 0.69
N CYS A 119 10.11 -3.01 -0.57
CA CYS A 119 10.25 -2.10 -1.71
C CYS A 119 9.33 -0.88 -1.60
N GLY A 120 8.06 -1.10 -1.19
CA GLY A 120 7.10 -0.02 -0.95
C GLY A 120 7.59 0.95 0.13
N VAL A 121 8.03 0.43 1.28
CA VAL A 121 8.61 1.24 2.37
C VAL A 121 9.81 2.05 1.87
N SER A 122 10.75 1.39 1.19
CA SER A 122 11.96 2.05 0.66
C SER A 122 11.63 3.16 -0.34
N ARG A 123 10.61 2.94 -1.19
CA ARG A 123 10.14 3.93 -2.15
C ARG A 123 9.57 5.16 -1.46
N LEU A 124 8.65 4.98 -0.51
CA LEU A 124 8.00 6.10 0.19
C LEU A 124 9.01 6.90 1.01
N ALA A 125 9.92 6.23 1.72
CA ALA A 125 11.00 6.89 2.45
C ALA A 125 11.87 7.75 1.53
N ARG A 126 12.25 7.23 0.34
CA ARG A 126 13.02 7.99 -0.65
C ARG A 126 12.23 9.19 -1.18
N TYR A 127 10.94 9.00 -1.47
CA TYR A 127 10.09 10.07 -1.96
C TYR A 127 10.00 11.23 -0.96
N ASN A 128 9.85 10.94 0.35
CA ASN A 128 9.79 11.96 1.39
C ASN A 128 11.09 12.75 1.51
N VAL A 129 12.25 12.08 1.51
CA VAL A 129 13.57 12.74 1.52
C VAL A 129 13.76 13.61 0.29
N THR A 130 13.35 13.15 -0.89
CA THR A 130 13.49 13.92 -2.13
C THR A 130 12.54 15.12 -2.13
N ALA A 131 11.32 14.96 -1.69
CA ALA A 131 10.32 16.04 -1.57
C ALA A 131 10.80 17.15 -0.61
N GLU A 132 11.46 16.79 0.48
CA GLU A 132 12.02 17.73 1.44
C GLU A 132 13.15 18.56 0.83
N ARG A 133 14.08 17.92 0.09
CA ARG A 133 15.17 18.62 -0.63
C ARG A 133 14.65 19.59 -1.69
N LEU A 134 13.59 19.21 -2.41
CA LEU A 134 12.94 20.06 -3.42
C LEU A 134 12.25 21.27 -2.80
N SER A 135 11.63 21.10 -1.63
CA SER A 135 11.03 22.22 -0.88
C SER A 135 12.07 23.21 -0.38
N ALA A 136 13.31 22.79 -0.20
CA ALA A 136 14.44 23.63 0.17
C ALA A 136 15.07 24.43 -1.02
N GLY A 137 14.46 24.40 -2.20
CA GLY A 137 14.87 25.24 -3.35
C GLY A 137 15.94 24.63 -4.26
N GLN A 138 16.22 23.36 -4.14
CA GLN A 138 17.13 22.64 -5.03
C GLN A 138 16.34 21.85 -6.09
N ASP A 139 16.53 22.20 -7.34
CA ASP A 139 16.06 21.58 -8.60
C ASP A 139 14.63 20.99 -8.65
N LYS A 140 13.83 21.48 -9.60
CA LYS A 140 12.51 20.91 -9.95
C LYS A 140 12.71 19.62 -10.75
N VAL A 141 12.50 18.46 -10.14
CA VAL A 141 12.45 17.20 -10.88
C VAL A 141 11.09 17.08 -11.58
N ALA A 142 11.13 16.95 -12.91
CA ALA A 142 9.94 16.93 -13.78
C ALA A 142 9.25 15.55 -13.87
N TYR A 143 9.74 14.52 -13.17
CA TYR A 143 9.28 13.15 -13.27
C TYR A 143 9.29 12.44 -11.91
N PHE A 144 8.48 11.38 -11.80
CA PHE A 144 8.53 10.44 -10.67
C PHE A 144 9.47 9.29 -11.01
N GLU A 145 10.31 8.90 -10.06
CA GLU A 145 11.11 7.67 -10.15
C GLU A 145 10.28 6.47 -9.68
N GLY A 146 10.17 5.44 -10.52
CA GLY A 146 9.43 4.21 -10.25
C GLY A 146 7.90 4.35 -10.30
N THR A 147 7.20 3.21 -10.18
CA THR A 147 5.72 3.18 -10.18
C THR A 147 5.15 3.70 -8.87
N PRO A 148 4.03 4.45 -8.89
CA PRO A 148 3.33 4.86 -7.68
C PRO A 148 2.85 3.65 -6.87
N ILE A 149 2.86 3.73 -5.52
CA ILE A 149 2.44 2.62 -4.68
C ILE A 149 0.96 2.22 -4.89
N PRO A 150 0.01 3.15 -5.14
CA PRO A 150 -1.39 2.80 -5.42
C PRO A 150 -1.61 1.89 -6.64
N THR A 151 -0.62 1.77 -7.55
CA THR A 151 -0.70 0.81 -8.68
C THR A 151 -0.79 -0.65 -8.22
N THR A 152 -0.42 -0.93 -6.97
CA THR A 152 -0.55 -2.27 -6.35
C THR A 152 -2.00 -2.72 -6.20
N ALA A 153 -2.98 -1.82 -6.28
CA ALA A 153 -4.40 -2.18 -6.36
C ALA A 153 -4.70 -3.10 -7.56
N LEU A 154 -3.87 -3.06 -8.62
CA LEU A 154 -3.97 -4.02 -9.73
C LEU A 154 -3.72 -5.47 -9.26
N LEU A 155 -2.77 -5.69 -8.34
CA LEU A 155 -2.51 -7.01 -7.76
C LEU A 155 -3.75 -7.52 -7.01
N THR A 156 -4.40 -6.64 -6.24
CA THR A 156 -5.67 -6.95 -5.56
C THR A 156 -6.76 -7.32 -6.57
N GLY A 157 -6.82 -6.61 -7.71
CA GLY A 157 -7.74 -6.91 -8.80
C GLY A 157 -7.50 -8.30 -9.43
N ILE A 158 -6.24 -8.69 -9.61
CA ILE A 158 -5.88 -10.03 -10.12
C ILE A 158 -6.26 -11.13 -9.12
N LEU A 159 -6.04 -10.90 -7.81
CA LEU A 159 -6.49 -11.83 -6.77
C LEU A 159 -8.01 -11.93 -6.71
N ALA A 160 -8.73 -10.82 -6.92
CA ALA A 160 -10.19 -10.80 -7.02
C ALA A 160 -10.69 -11.63 -8.20
N LEU A 161 -10.02 -11.52 -9.36
CA LEU A 161 -10.36 -12.31 -10.54
C LEU A 161 -10.10 -13.81 -10.29
N ALA A 162 -9.01 -14.16 -9.63
CA ALA A 162 -8.72 -15.54 -9.25
C ALA A 162 -9.80 -16.10 -8.31
N ALA A 163 -10.22 -15.29 -7.31
CA ALA A 163 -11.31 -15.66 -6.39
C ALA A 163 -12.65 -15.83 -7.11
N TRP A 164 -12.97 -14.93 -8.06
CA TRP A 164 -14.18 -15.02 -8.88
C TRP A 164 -14.23 -16.31 -9.71
N GLN A 165 -13.07 -16.78 -10.18
CA GLN A 165 -12.93 -18.02 -10.94
C GLN A 165 -12.76 -19.25 -10.04
N GLU A 166 -12.92 -19.11 -8.73
CA GLU A 166 -12.71 -20.17 -7.73
C GLU A 166 -11.29 -20.77 -7.75
N ARG A 167 -10.31 -20.01 -8.24
CA ARG A 167 -8.91 -20.40 -8.36
C ARG A 167 -8.08 -19.84 -7.21
N LEU A 168 -8.35 -20.28 -6.00
CA LEU A 168 -7.58 -19.93 -4.80
C LEU A 168 -6.83 -21.16 -4.27
N GLY A 169 -5.82 -20.92 -3.43
CA GLY A 169 -4.96 -21.98 -2.90
C GLY A 169 -4.06 -22.59 -3.98
N GLU A 170 -4.00 -23.91 -4.06
CA GLU A 170 -3.17 -24.64 -5.03
C GLU A 170 -3.62 -24.45 -6.48
N GLN A 171 -4.84 -23.95 -6.71
CA GLN A 171 -5.41 -23.69 -8.03
C GLN A 171 -5.10 -22.29 -8.57
N LEU A 172 -4.32 -21.48 -7.82
CA LEU A 172 -3.86 -20.17 -8.30
C LEU A 172 -3.17 -20.28 -9.68
N TYR A 173 -3.23 -19.20 -10.44
CA TYR A 173 -2.62 -19.15 -11.78
C TYR A 173 -1.16 -19.59 -11.76
N GLY A 174 -0.86 -20.61 -12.57
CA GLY A 174 0.47 -21.22 -12.66
C GLY A 174 0.70 -22.39 -11.71
N GLY A 175 -0.24 -22.69 -10.80
CA GLY A 175 -0.12 -23.79 -9.84
C GLY A 175 0.97 -23.56 -8.79
N VAL A 176 1.54 -24.64 -8.29
CA VAL A 176 2.64 -24.65 -7.31
C VAL A 176 3.88 -25.26 -7.94
N TRP A 177 5.01 -24.56 -7.84
CA TRP A 177 6.31 -25.05 -8.30
C TRP A 177 7.20 -25.33 -7.10
N THR A 178 7.67 -26.56 -6.96
CA THR A 178 8.65 -26.91 -5.93
C THR A 178 10.05 -26.51 -6.41
N VAL A 179 10.66 -25.52 -5.77
CA VAL A 179 11.98 -24.99 -6.13
C VAL A 179 12.92 -25.16 -4.94
N GLY A 180 13.80 -26.15 -5.03
CA GLY A 180 14.72 -26.48 -3.94
C GLY A 180 13.98 -26.83 -2.63
N PRO A 181 14.24 -26.15 -1.50
CA PRO A 181 13.65 -26.49 -0.21
C PRO A 181 12.25 -25.89 0.03
N GLY A 182 11.66 -25.19 -0.94
CA GLY A 182 10.39 -24.50 -0.75
C GLY A 182 9.50 -24.47 -1.99
N ASP A 183 8.24 -24.13 -1.76
CA ASP A 183 7.25 -23.96 -2.79
C ASP A 183 7.15 -22.49 -3.23
N LEU A 184 6.88 -22.29 -4.51
CA LEU A 184 6.68 -21.01 -5.16
C LEU A 184 5.40 -21.07 -5.98
N HIS A 185 4.52 -20.12 -5.79
CA HIS A 185 3.42 -19.89 -6.71
C HIS A 185 3.87 -18.84 -7.75
N PRO A 186 3.79 -19.12 -9.07
CA PRO A 186 4.21 -18.15 -10.10
C PRO A 186 3.54 -16.78 -9.97
N LEU A 187 2.32 -16.73 -9.42
CA LEU A 187 1.61 -15.48 -9.18
C LEU A 187 2.36 -14.56 -8.21
N SER A 188 3.15 -15.09 -7.26
CA SER A 188 3.95 -14.28 -6.33
C SER A 188 5.03 -13.46 -7.05
N LEU A 189 5.47 -13.88 -8.23
CA LEU A 189 6.43 -13.13 -9.06
C LEU A 189 5.85 -11.77 -9.52
N MET A 190 4.54 -11.61 -9.60
CA MET A 190 3.93 -10.32 -9.89
C MET A 190 4.15 -9.31 -8.76
N PHE A 191 4.18 -9.77 -7.50
CA PHE A 191 4.54 -8.95 -6.35
C PHE A 191 6.02 -8.55 -6.41
N VAL A 192 6.90 -9.48 -6.77
CA VAL A 192 8.33 -9.19 -6.98
C VAL A 192 8.52 -8.16 -8.10
N LEU A 193 7.83 -8.34 -9.23
CA LEU A 193 7.88 -7.40 -10.35
C LEU A 193 7.38 -6.01 -9.92
N SER A 194 6.23 -5.93 -9.26
CA SER A 194 5.67 -4.68 -8.76
C SER A 194 6.64 -3.98 -7.79
N GLY A 195 7.21 -4.71 -6.82
CA GLY A 195 8.21 -4.18 -5.89
C GLY A 195 9.45 -3.65 -6.60
N THR A 196 9.97 -4.41 -7.56
CA THR A 196 11.14 -4.00 -8.36
C THR A 196 10.86 -2.74 -9.17
N LEU A 197 9.68 -2.62 -9.79
CA LEU A 197 9.28 -1.43 -10.53
C LEU A 197 9.14 -0.20 -9.62
N MET A 198 8.67 -0.38 -8.37
CA MET A 198 8.57 0.70 -7.40
C MET A 198 9.92 1.31 -7.03
N ILE A 199 10.98 0.50 -6.91
CA ILE A 199 12.33 0.98 -6.54
C ILE A 199 13.22 1.33 -7.74
N SER A 200 12.72 1.14 -8.97
CA SER A 200 13.46 1.43 -10.19
C SER A 200 13.75 2.93 -10.31
N LYS A 201 15.03 3.27 -10.57
CA LYS A 201 15.46 4.65 -10.86
C LYS A 201 15.43 4.98 -12.36
N THR A 202 15.30 3.97 -13.20
CA THR A 202 15.31 4.13 -14.65
C THR A 202 13.92 4.39 -15.23
N LEU A 203 12.89 4.04 -14.49
CA LEU A 203 11.51 4.27 -14.87
C LEU A 203 11.11 5.70 -14.50
N HIS A 204 11.04 6.58 -15.50
CA HIS A 204 10.62 7.97 -15.35
C HIS A 204 9.17 8.13 -15.79
N ILE A 205 8.28 8.46 -14.85
CA ILE A 205 6.88 8.72 -15.15
C ILE A 205 6.67 10.23 -15.16
N PRO A 206 6.26 10.85 -16.30
CA PRO A 206 6.03 12.28 -16.35
C PRO A 206 4.93 12.69 -15.37
N LYS A 207 5.10 13.83 -14.70
CA LYS A 207 4.03 14.45 -13.91
C LYS A 207 3.01 15.03 -14.89
N LEU A 208 1.79 14.48 -14.88
CA LEU A 208 0.63 15.03 -15.59
C LEU A 208 0.05 16.24 -14.83
#